data_00c2eb29c945d7b2c52c1019df9bccca
#
_entry.id   00c2eb29c945d7b2c52c1019df9bccca
#
_cell.length_a   1.000
_cell.length_b   1.000
_cell.length_c   1.000
_cell.angle_alpha   90.00
_cell.angle_beta   90.00
_cell.angle_gamma   90.00
#
_symmetry.space_group_name_H-M   'P 1'
#
loop_
_entity.id
_entity.type
_entity.pdbx_description
1 polymer ?
#
loop_
_entity_poly.entity_id
_entity_poly.type
_entity_poly.pdbx_seq_one_letter_code
_entity_poly.pdbx_strand_id
1 'polypeptide(L)'
;KQKRNLIVDEELRLKIGSQVMCVINLDQEQGIINGSQGKVIGFNSQNEPIVKFFYKNIIRTISLHKWMNETYDNNGILQLPLILSWAITIHKSQGISLECANINIGSYIFECGQSYVALSRVKSLEGLYIQGLDFTKIKSNPKVIDFYKSIN
;
A
#
# COMPACT_ATOMS: atom_id res chain seq x y z
N LYS A 1 0.64 4.56 27.28
CA LYS A 1 0.51 3.55 26.20
C LYS A 1 1.24 4.09 24.98
N GLN A 2 2.48 3.64 24.75
CA GLN A 2 3.21 3.98 23.52
C GLN A 2 2.49 3.30 22.35
N LYS A 3 2.08 4.07 21.34
CA LYS A 3 1.54 3.54 20.09
C LYS A 3 2.66 2.73 19.42
N ARG A 4 2.45 1.42 19.28
CA ARG A 4 3.33 0.56 18.49
C ARG A 4 3.21 1.00 17.04
N ASN A 5 4.30 1.46 16.44
CA ASN A 5 4.37 1.76 15.00
C ASN A 5 4.44 0.44 14.22
N LEU A 6 3.33 -0.30 14.21
CA LEU A 6 3.20 -1.50 13.39
C LEU A 6 2.66 -1.12 12.01
N ILE A 7 3.17 -1.80 10.99
CA ILE A 7 2.72 -1.62 9.60
C ILE A 7 1.28 -2.13 9.45
N VAL A 8 0.87 -3.09 10.29
CA VAL A 8 -0.47 -3.70 10.30
C VAL A 8 -1.30 -3.16 11.46
N ASP A 9 -2.61 -3.11 11.25
CA ASP A 9 -3.57 -2.73 12.29
C ASP A 9 -3.64 -3.82 13.37
N GLU A 10 -3.79 -3.43 14.64
CA GLU A 10 -3.95 -4.39 15.75
C GLU A 10 -5.23 -5.24 15.57
N GLU A 11 -6.27 -4.64 14.99
CA GLU A 11 -7.53 -5.31 14.65
C GLU A 11 -7.81 -5.15 13.16
N LEU A 12 -7.79 -6.25 12.41
CA LEU A 12 -8.11 -6.29 10.98
C LEU A 12 -9.43 -7.03 10.78
N ARG A 13 -10.47 -6.30 10.38
CA ARG A 13 -11.80 -6.87 10.09
C ARG A 13 -11.95 -7.12 8.60
N LEU A 14 -12.06 -8.38 8.22
CA LEU A 14 -12.22 -8.82 6.85
C LEU A 14 -13.58 -9.47 6.63
N LYS A 15 -14.11 -9.29 5.42
CA LYS A 15 -15.29 -10.01 4.91
C LYS A 15 -15.03 -10.41 3.47
N ILE A 16 -15.82 -11.35 2.96
CA ILE A 16 -15.80 -11.68 1.54
C ILE A 16 -16.05 -10.41 0.73
N GLY A 17 -15.22 -10.16 -0.27
CA GLY A 17 -15.24 -8.95 -1.07
C GLY A 17 -14.30 -7.83 -0.58
N SER A 18 -13.71 -7.93 0.62
CA SER A 18 -12.72 -6.93 1.08
C SER A 18 -11.54 -6.86 0.13
N GLN A 19 -11.19 -5.65 -0.31
CA GLN A 19 -9.94 -5.40 -1.02
C GLN A 19 -8.80 -5.29 0.00
N VAL A 20 -7.76 -6.06 -0.22
CA VAL A 20 -6.61 -6.16 0.68
C VAL A 20 -5.31 -6.01 -0.10
N MET A 21 -4.27 -5.60 0.62
CA MET A 21 -2.91 -5.50 0.09
C MET A 21 -1.95 -6.20 1.04
N CYS A 22 -1.05 -6.97 0.46
CA CYS A 22 0.04 -7.61 1.18
C CYS A 22 1.08 -6.58 1.60
N VAL A 23 1.59 -6.66 2.82
CA VAL A 23 2.59 -5.72 3.36
C VAL A 23 3.95 -6.36 3.61
N ILE A 24 4.12 -7.61 3.18
CA ILE A 24 5.40 -8.33 3.16
C ILE A 24 5.55 -9.10 1.84
N ASN A 25 6.74 -9.61 1.59
CA ASN A 25 7.00 -10.55 0.50
C ASN A 25 6.62 -11.95 0.96
N LEU A 26 5.42 -12.41 0.58
CA LEU A 26 4.90 -13.73 0.95
C LEU A 26 5.46 -14.85 0.08
N ASP A 27 5.52 -14.60 -1.23
CA ASP A 27 5.95 -15.60 -2.21
C ASP A 27 6.49 -14.86 -3.45
N GLN A 28 7.79 -14.65 -3.47
CA GLN A 28 8.46 -13.91 -4.56
C GLN A 28 8.42 -14.67 -5.89
N GLU A 29 8.44 -15.98 -5.86
CA GLU A 29 8.42 -16.82 -7.08
C GLU A 29 7.07 -16.71 -7.78
N GLN A 30 5.99 -16.71 -7.02
CA GLN A 30 4.64 -16.49 -7.54
C GLN A 30 4.31 -15.02 -7.77
N GLY A 31 5.15 -14.10 -7.28
CA GLY A 31 4.94 -12.66 -7.42
C GLY A 31 3.98 -12.07 -6.38
N ILE A 32 3.78 -12.75 -5.23
CA ILE A 32 3.03 -12.21 -4.09
C ILE A 32 4.03 -11.49 -3.18
N ILE A 33 4.18 -10.20 -3.42
CA ILE A 33 5.15 -9.34 -2.74
C ILE A 33 4.45 -8.19 -2.01
N ASN A 34 5.21 -7.43 -1.26
CA ASN A 34 4.72 -6.19 -0.64
C ASN A 34 4.08 -5.28 -1.71
N GLY A 35 2.85 -4.82 -1.47
CA GLY A 35 2.06 -4.05 -2.43
C GLY A 35 1.14 -4.90 -3.32
N SER A 36 1.24 -6.22 -3.30
CA SER A 36 0.33 -7.09 -4.06
C SER A 36 -1.10 -6.95 -3.56
N GLN A 37 -1.99 -6.53 -4.45
CA GLN A 37 -3.40 -6.32 -4.15
C GLN A 37 -4.25 -7.53 -4.54
N GLY A 38 -5.32 -7.74 -3.78
CA GLY A 38 -6.26 -8.81 -4.03
C GLY A 38 -7.60 -8.58 -3.36
N LYS A 39 -8.48 -9.56 -3.52
CA LYS A 39 -9.83 -9.56 -2.94
C LYS A 39 -10.02 -10.82 -2.12
N VAL A 40 -10.57 -10.69 -0.93
CA VAL A 40 -10.98 -11.85 -0.11
C VAL A 40 -12.15 -12.52 -0.79
N ILE A 41 -12.00 -13.80 -1.12
CA ILE A 41 -13.03 -14.62 -1.80
C ILE A 41 -13.67 -15.64 -0.88
N GLY A 42 -13.08 -15.90 0.29
CA GLY A 42 -13.58 -16.84 1.28
C GLY A 42 -12.69 -16.92 2.51
N PHE A 43 -13.02 -17.85 3.37
CA PHE A 43 -12.23 -18.22 4.55
C PHE A 43 -12.15 -19.75 4.62
N ASN A 44 -11.02 -20.27 5.09
CA ASN A 44 -10.87 -21.71 5.33
C ASN A 44 -11.48 -22.12 6.69
N SER A 45 -11.37 -23.41 7.04
CA SER A 45 -11.88 -23.96 8.32
C SER A 45 -11.19 -23.38 9.56
N GLN A 46 -10.01 -22.77 9.41
CA GLN A 46 -9.26 -22.10 10.47
C GLN A 46 -9.52 -20.59 10.52
N ASN A 47 -10.54 -20.13 9.76
CA ASN A 47 -10.89 -18.71 9.61
C ASN A 47 -9.78 -17.84 9.00
N GLU A 48 -8.86 -18.44 8.25
CA GLU A 48 -7.85 -17.71 7.49
C GLU A 48 -8.43 -17.24 6.16
N PRO A 49 -8.18 -15.98 5.74
CA PRO A 49 -8.72 -15.45 4.50
C PRO A 49 -8.10 -16.11 3.27
N ILE A 50 -8.94 -16.47 2.33
CA ILE A 50 -8.55 -16.90 0.99
C ILE A 50 -8.60 -15.67 0.10
N VAL A 51 -7.45 -15.26 -0.41
CA VAL A 51 -7.30 -14.04 -1.22
C VAL A 51 -7.02 -14.43 -2.66
N LYS A 52 -7.80 -13.84 -3.57
CA LYS A 52 -7.52 -13.84 -5.00
C LYS A 52 -6.74 -12.57 -5.34
N PHE A 53 -5.44 -12.71 -5.61
CA PHE A 53 -4.59 -11.61 -6.02
C PHE A 53 -4.87 -11.21 -7.47
N PHE A 54 -4.86 -9.90 -7.76
CA PHE A 54 -5.17 -9.38 -9.11
C PHE A 54 -4.07 -9.75 -10.11
N TYR A 55 -2.82 -9.75 -9.66
CA TYR A 55 -1.70 -10.22 -10.46
C TYR A 55 -1.81 -11.73 -10.70
N LYS A 56 -1.83 -12.14 -11.95
CA LYS A 56 -1.95 -13.55 -12.41
C LYS A 56 -3.17 -14.31 -11.85
N ASN A 57 -4.13 -13.66 -11.22
CA ASN A 57 -5.32 -14.30 -10.60
C ASN A 57 -4.97 -15.42 -9.59
N ILE A 58 -3.84 -15.32 -8.91
CA ILE A 58 -3.39 -16.31 -7.95
C ILE A 58 -4.31 -16.32 -6.74
N ILE A 59 -4.72 -17.54 -6.33
CA ILE A 59 -5.53 -17.74 -5.12
C ILE A 59 -4.62 -18.31 -4.03
N ARG A 60 -4.61 -17.66 -2.85
CA ARG A 60 -3.78 -18.08 -1.72
C ARG A 60 -4.52 -17.90 -0.40
N THR A 61 -4.41 -18.88 0.48
CA THR A 61 -4.78 -18.73 1.90
C THR A 61 -3.68 -17.96 2.60
N ILE A 62 -4.04 -16.95 3.38
CA ILE A 62 -3.11 -16.08 4.08
C ILE A 62 -3.18 -16.40 5.57
N SER A 63 -2.09 -16.93 6.10
CA SER A 63 -1.94 -17.28 7.50
C SER A 63 -1.37 -16.12 8.33
N LEU A 64 -1.49 -16.22 9.64
CA LEU A 64 -0.92 -15.25 10.58
C LEU A 64 0.61 -15.21 10.44
N HIS A 65 1.15 -14.00 10.46
CA HIS A 65 2.57 -13.72 10.45
C HIS A 65 3.00 -13.16 11.81
N LYS A 66 4.16 -13.59 12.29
CA LYS A 66 4.73 -13.07 13.55
C LYS A 66 5.52 -11.81 13.27
N TRP A 67 5.00 -10.68 13.75
CA TRP A 67 5.67 -9.38 13.67
C TRP A 67 6.54 -9.20 14.89
N MET A 68 7.86 -9.16 14.69
CA MET A 68 8.84 -8.91 15.76
C MET A 68 9.03 -7.41 15.93
N ASN A 69 9.11 -6.95 17.16
CA ASN A 69 9.51 -5.58 17.45
C ASN A 69 11.01 -5.60 17.77
N GLU A 70 11.83 -4.96 16.93
CA GLU A 70 13.29 -4.91 17.08
C GLU A 70 13.74 -4.13 18.33
N THR A 71 12.85 -3.32 18.93
CA THR A 71 13.21 -2.36 19.98
C THR A 71 12.89 -2.82 21.41
N TYR A 72 11.98 -3.76 21.61
CA TYR A 72 11.54 -4.20 22.94
C TYR A 72 11.21 -5.69 22.95
N ASP A 73 11.95 -6.42 23.79
CA ASP A 73 11.70 -7.80 24.22
C ASP A 73 10.85 -8.69 23.31
N ASN A 74 11.33 -9.84 22.98
CA ASN A 74 10.76 -11.02 22.30
C ASN A 74 9.22 -11.15 22.14
N ASN A 75 8.44 -10.14 22.44
CA ASN A 75 7.00 -10.06 22.34
C ASN A 75 6.56 -9.58 20.94
N GLY A 76 6.58 -10.48 19.98
CA GLY A 76 5.95 -10.26 18.68
C GLY A 76 4.42 -10.33 18.78
N ILE A 77 3.72 -9.70 17.86
CA ILE A 77 2.29 -9.92 17.65
C ILE A 77 2.07 -10.88 16.48
N LEU A 78 1.02 -11.68 16.57
CA LEU A 78 0.52 -12.47 15.45
C LEU A 78 -0.60 -11.69 14.76
N GLN A 79 -0.41 -11.35 13.49
CA GLN A 79 -1.41 -10.67 12.69
C GLN A 79 -1.27 -11.07 11.22
N LEU A 80 -2.36 -11.00 10.48
CA LEU A 80 -2.33 -11.21 9.03
C LEU A 80 -1.42 -10.16 8.38
N PRO A 81 -0.56 -10.53 7.41
CA PRO A 81 0.29 -9.59 6.66
C PRO A 81 -0.51 -8.86 5.58
N LEU A 82 -1.69 -8.39 5.94
CA LEU A 82 -2.64 -7.72 5.06
C LEU A 82 -3.11 -6.40 5.69
N ILE A 83 -3.37 -5.42 4.84
CA ILE A 83 -4.14 -4.22 5.18
C ILE A 83 -5.31 -4.07 4.23
N LEU A 84 -6.35 -3.34 4.65
CA LEU A 84 -7.41 -2.92 3.74
C LEU A 84 -6.83 -1.94 2.70
N SER A 85 -7.13 -2.15 1.42
CA SER A 85 -6.54 -1.38 0.31
C SER A 85 -7.56 -0.71 -0.62
N TRP A 86 -8.83 -0.63 -0.22
CA TRP A 86 -9.85 0.13 -0.95
C TRP A 86 -9.57 1.65 -0.94
N ALA A 87 -8.87 2.16 0.10
CA ALA A 87 -8.33 3.52 0.15
C ALA A 87 -7.04 3.52 1.00
N ILE A 88 -6.00 4.14 0.48
CA ILE A 88 -4.70 4.29 1.16
C ILE A 88 -4.20 5.73 1.02
N THR A 89 -3.38 6.17 1.96
CA THR A 89 -2.73 7.47 1.85
C THR A 89 -1.57 7.41 0.85
N ILE A 90 -1.22 8.55 0.26
CA ILE A 90 -0.06 8.67 -0.65
C ILE A 90 1.22 8.21 0.04
N HIS A 91 1.40 8.50 1.34
CA HIS A 91 2.55 8.02 2.10
C HIS A 91 2.61 6.49 2.19
N LYS A 92 1.48 5.83 2.46
CA LYS A 92 1.41 4.35 2.49
C LYS A 92 1.59 3.72 1.10
N SER A 93 1.43 4.49 0.02
CA SER A 93 1.64 4.01 -1.35
C SER A 93 3.09 4.10 -1.81
N GLN A 94 4.00 4.65 -1.02
CA GLN A 94 5.42 4.72 -1.38
C GLN A 94 6.00 3.30 -1.55
N GLY A 95 6.75 3.11 -2.65
CA GLY A 95 7.40 1.83 -2.95
C GLY A 95 6.49 0.74 -3.54
N ILE A 96 5.17 0.97 -3.61
CA ILE A 96 4.24 0.02 -4.25
C ILE A 96 3.91 0.42 -5.68
N SER A 97 3.50 -0.55 -6.48
CA SER A 97 3.00 -0.34 -7.85
C SER A 97 1.55 -0.82 -7.95
N LEU A 98 0.70 0.01 -8.53
CA LEU A 98 -0.73 -0.22 -8.66
C LEU A 98 -1.10 -0.42 -10.12
N GLU A 99 -1.96 -1.40 -10.40
CA GLU A 99 -2.54 -1.57 -11.74
C GLU A 99 -3.54 -0.45 -12.05
N CYS A 100 -4.29 -0.03 -11.00
CA CYS A 100 -5.34 0.96 -11.15
C CYS A 100 -5.51 1.74 -9.85
N ALA A 101 -5.66 3.06 -9.94
CA ALA A 101 -5.97 3.91 -8.79
C ALA A 101 -6.75 5.16 -9.18
N ASN A 102 -7.68 5.55 -8.31
CA ASN A 102 -8.30 6.87 -8.36
C ASN A 102 -7.57 7.79 -7.36
N ILE A 103 -6.90 8.82 -7.88
CA ILE A 103 -6.00 9.68 -7.11
C ILE A 103 -6.59 11.07 -6.99
N ASN A 104 -6.69 11.57 -5.76
CA ASN A 104 -7.06 12.95 -5.50
C ASN A 104 -5.80 13.82 -5.37
N ILE A 105 -5.61 14.74 -6.32
CA ILE A 105 -4.51 15.73 -6.37
C ILE A 105 -5.08 17.14 -6.16
N GLY A 106 -6.01 17.26 -5.24
CA GLY A 106 -6.67 18.53 -4.92
C GLY A 106 -6.09 19.19 -3.67
N SER A 107 -6.98 19.81 -2.90
CA SER A 107 -6.65 20.63 -1.71
C SER A 107 -5.87 19.89 -0.62
N TYR A 108 -5.96 18.57 -0.56
CA TYR A 108 -5.29 17.72 0.45
C TYR A 108 -3.79 17.52 0.21
N ILE A 109 -3.27 17.93 -0.95
CA ILE A 109 -1.82 17.91 -1.21
C ILE A 109 -1.17 19.08 -0.47
N PHE A 110 -0.22 18.80 0.40
CA PHE A 110 0.45 19.79 1.24
C PHE A 110 1.99 19.77 1.13
N GLU A 111 2.59 18.68 0.62
CA GLU A 111 4.02 18.53 0.48
C GLU A 111 4.50 18.59 -0.97
N CYS A 112 5.71 19.15 -1.17
CA CYS A 112 6.38 19.11 -2.48
C CYS A 112 6.67 17.65 -2.89
N GLY A 113 6.43 17.34 -4.16
CA GLY A 113 6.64 15.98 -4.70
C GLY A 113 5.55 14.97 -4.35
N GLN A 114 4.61 15.29 -3.47
CA GLN A 114 3.54 14.37 -3.06
C GLN A 114 2.67 13.94 -4.25
N SER A 115 2.33 14.87 -5.14
CA SER A 115 1.59 14.57 -6.38
C SER A 115 2.38 13.63 -7.29
N TYR A 116 3.69 13.85 -7.42
CA TYR A 116 4.57 12.96 -8.19
C TYR A 116 4.59 11.54 -7.61
N VAL A 117 4.73 11.41 -6.30
CA VAL A 117 4.70 10.11 -5.62
C VAL A 117 3.38 9.40 -5.93
N ALA A 118 2.24 10.07 -5.84
CA ALA A 118 0.94 9.48 -6.12
C ALA A 118 0.82 9.00 -7.58
N LEU A 119 1.11 9.87 -8.53
CA LEU A 119 0.98 9.58 -9.96
C LEU A 119 1.92 8.47 -10.42
N SER A 120 3.15 8.45 -9.88
CA SER A 120 4.15 7.42 -10.22
C SER A 120 3.85 6.04 -9.64
N ARG A 121 2.78 5.88 -8.86
CA ARG A 121 2.37 4.56 -8.34
C ARG A 121 1.65 3.71 -9.37
N VAL A 122 0.96 4.32 -10.32
CA VAL A 122 0.17 3.61 -11.33
C VAL A 122 1.05 3.27 -12.53
N LYS A 123 0.97 2.02 -13.00
CA LYS A 123 1.86 1.48 -14.04
C LYS A 123 1.60 2.06 -15.43
N SER A 124 0.34 2.45 -15.70
CA SER A 124 -0.06 2.93 -17.03
C SER A 124 -1.15 4.01 -16.92
N LEU A 125 -1.32 4.78 -17.99
CA LEU A 125 -2.35 5.82 -18.05
C LEU A 125 -3.76 5.23 -18.06
N GLU A 126 -3.96 4.03 -18.58
CA GLU A 126 -5.25 3.33 -18.61
C GLU A 126 -5.76 3.00 -17.21
N GLY A 127 -4.85 2.79 -16.25
CA GLY A 127 -5.20 2.54 -14.85
C GLY A 127 -5.28 3.79 -13.99
N LEU A 128 -4.96 4.97 -14.53
CA LEU A 128 -4.90 6.22 -13.77
C LEU A 128 -6.20 7.01 -13.88
N TYR A 129 -6.90 7.14 -12.77
CA TYR A 129 -8.06 8.03 -12.64
C TYR A 129 -7.71 9.18 -11.69
N ILE A 130 -8.05 10.40 -12.07
CA ILE A 130 -7.76 11.59 -11.29
C ILE A 130 -9.07 12.23 -10.84
N GLN A 131 -9.19 12.41 -9.53
CA GLN A 131 -10.28 13.13 -8.90
C GLN A 131 -9.73 14.36 -8.18
N GLY A 132 -10.27 15.54 -8.48
CA GLY A 132 -9.83 16.78 -7.83
C GLY A 132 -8.40 17.15 -8.20
N LEU A 133 -8.19 17.74 -9.37
CA LEU A 133 -6.88 18.19 -9.85
C LEU A 133 -6.71 19.70 -9.55
N ASP A 134 -5.66 20.02 -8.79
CA ASP A 134 -5.20 21.39 -8.57
C ASP A 134 -3.74 21.52 -8.99
N PHE A 135 -3.50 22.16 -10.14
CA PHE A 135 -2.15 22.35 -10.67
C PHE A 135 -1.24 23.16 -9.75
N THR A 136 -1.80 24.02 -8.88
CA THR A 136 -1.02 24.81 -7.92
C THR A 136 -0.39 23.93 -6.83
N LYS A 137 -0.88 22.73 -6.67
CA LYS A 137 -0.39 21.73 -5.71
C LYS A 137 0.70 20.80 -6.28
N ILE A 138 0.93 20.84 -7.59
CA ILE A 138 2.02 20.09 -8.22
C ILE A 138 3.29 20.93 -8.13
N LYS A 139 4.04 20.73 -7.05
CA LYS A 139 5.23 21.53 -6.71
C LYS A 139 6.45 20.66 -6.53
N SER A 140 7.58 21.14 -7.04
CA SER A 140 8.91 20.59 -6.73
C SER A 140 9.55 21.39 -5.59
N ASN A 141 10.43 20.75 -4.83
CA ASN A 141 11.19 21.44 -3.79
C ASN A 141 12.16 22.45 -4.44
N PRO A 142 12.17 23.72 -4.04
CA PRO A 142 13.07 24.73 -4.62
C PRO A 142 14.55 24.30 -4.59
N LYS A 143 15.02 23.68 -3.51
CA LYS A 143 16.39 23.17 -3.40
C LYS A 143 16.74 22.14 -4.47
N VAL A 144 15.76 21.30 -4.88
CA VAL A 144 15.95 20.33 -5.96
C VAL A 144 16.06 21.05 -7.31
N ILE A 145 15.22 22.07 -7.52
CA ILE A 145 15.28 22.89 -8.75
C ILE A 145 16.64 23.59 -8.85
N ASP A 146 17.10 24.19 -7.76
CA ASP A 146 18.39 24.90 -7.71
C ASP A 146 19.57 23.95 -7.93
N PHE A 147 19.51 22.75 -7.34
CA PHE A 147 20.50 21.71 -7.58
C PHE A 147 20.58 21.33 -9.06
N TYR A 148 19.45 21.05 -9.70
CA TYR A 148 19.46 20.71 -11.14
C TYR A 148 19.95 21.85 -12.03
N LYS A 149 19.70 23.11 -11.66
CA LYS A 149 20.24 24.26 -12.37
C LYS A 149 21.75 24.40 -12.21
N SER A 150 22.32 23.90 -11.11
CA SER A 150 23.76 24.00 -10.84
C SER A 150 24.62 22.95 -11.58
N ILE A 151 23.98 21.88 -12.08
CA ILE A 151 24.66 20.79 -12.81
C ILE A 151 24.43 20.79 -14.32
N ASN A 152 23.59 21.71 -14.80
CA ASN A 152 23.38 22.01 -16.22
C ASN A 152 24.07 23.33 -16.60
#